data_9eb797a809f9c551b3b2cd446d6d786e
#
_entry.id   9eb797a809f9c551b3b2cd446d6d786e
#
_cell.length_a   1.000
_cell.length_b   1.000
_cell.length_c   1.000
_cell.angle_alpha   90.00
_cell.angle_beta   90.00
_cell.angle_gamma   90.00
#
_symmetry.space_group_name_H-M   'P 1'
#
loop_
_entity.id
_entity.type
_entity.pdbx_description
1 polymer ?
#
loop_
_entity_poly.entity_id
_entity_poly.type
_entity_poly.pdbx_seq_one_letter_code
_entity_poly.pdbx_strand_id
1 'polypeptide(L)'
;SKRAGNALPPMVKLVDVRKRKLIQGLGQELLDGIRQCLDKGEQALIFKNRRGYAPALLCHDCGFTAMCPRCDRTLTLHAGQKRLMCHHCGHQKPKPLACPDCGSLSLQAQGFGTERLEEALANYFPDIPCIRVDGESTRRRNGLEQQLQLLGSQPGILVGTQILAKGHDLPLLSFVGVVGDDEGLFSADFRAPEKLAQLLI
;
A
#
# COMPACT_ATOMS: atom_id res chain seq x y z
N SER A 1 -28.60 -3.41 -2.08
CA SER A 1 -28.28 -4.83 -2.40
C SER A 1 -28.13 -5.61 -1.10
N LYS A 2 -28.88 -6.70 -0.94
CA LYS A 2 -28.72 -7.59 0.23
C LYS A 2 -27.36 -8.30 0.10
N ARG A 3 -26.52 -8.19 1.13
CA ARG A 3 -25.28 -8.97 1.23
C ARG A 3 -25.63 -10.46 1.40
N ALA A 4 -24.83 -11.34 0.82
CA ALA A 4 -24.99 -12.77 1.01
C ALA A 4 -24.60 -13.14 2.46
N GLY A 5 -25.49 -13.88 3.16
CA GLY A 5 -25.27 -14.29 4.54
C GLY A 5 -25.49 -13.19 5.60
N ASN A 6 -25.22 -13.51 6.86
CA ASN A 6 -25.28 -12.59 8.00
C ASN A 6 -24.00 -11.75 8.17
N ALA A 7 -23.30 -11.41 7.09
CA ALA A 7 -22.07 -10.66 7.13
C ALA A 7 -22.30 -9.23 7.66
N LEU A 8 -21.67 -8.89 8.76
CA LEU A 8 -21.66 -7.53 9.31
C LEU A 8 -20.83 -6.61 8.38
N PRO A 9 -21.20 -5.31 8.29
CA PRO A 9 -20.38 -4.36 7.55
C PRO A 9 -18.99 -4.26 8.19
N PRO A 10 -17.91 -4.10 7.38
CA PRO A 10 -16.57 -3.92 7.92
C PRO A 10 -16.48 -2.61 8.69
N MET A 11 -15.77 -2.62 9.81
CA MET A 11 -15.40 -1.40 10.53
C MET A 11 -14.17 -0.79 9.84
N VAL A 12 -14.30 0.46 9.37
CA VAL A 12 -13.22 1.19 8.71
C VAL A 12 -12.59 2.19 9.69
N LYS A 13 -11.26 2.13 9.83
CA LYS A 13 -10.46 3.07 10.62
C LYS A 13 -9.43 3.75 9.73
N LEU A 14 -9.46 5.07 9.66
CA LEU A 14 -8.43 5.88 9.05
C LEU A 14 -7.37 6.24 10.09
N VAL A 15 -6.09 6.08 9.73
CA VAL A 15 -4.96 6.36 10.60
C VAL A 15 -4.05 7.39 9.94
N ASP A 16 -3.90 8.56 10.56
CA ASP A 16 -2.91 9.56 10.14
C ASP A 16 -1.53 9.15 10.65
N VAL A 17 -0.63 8.83 9.73
CA VAL A 17 0.73 8.38 10.03
C VAL A 17 1.77 9.51 9.98
N ARG A 18 1.36 10.74 9.65
CA ARG A 18 2.27 11.90 9.64
C ARG A 18 2.86 12.12 11.03
N LYS A 19 4.13 12.49 11.09
CA LYS A 19 4.89 12.72 12.33
C LYS A 19 4.95 11.52 13.29
N ARG A 20 4.54 10.32 12.86
CA ARG A 20 4.62 9.10 13.66
C ARG A 20 5.86 8.30 13.28
N LYS A 21 6.42 7.62 14.27
CA LYS A 21 7.51 6.68 14.01
C LYS A 21 6.96 5.46 13.25
N LEU A 22 7.51 5.20 12.08
CA LEU A 22 7.20 4.02 11.29
C LEU A 22 8.27 2.95 11.47
N ILE A 23 7.84 1.70 11.56
CA ILE A 23 8.72 0.52 11.58
C ILE A 23 8.79 0.00 10.16
N GLN A 24 9.91 0.24 9.49
CA GLN A 24 10.10 -0.13 8.06
C GLN A 24 8.98 0.39 7.14
N GLY A 25 8.43 1.57 7.43
CA GLY A 25 7.34 2.17 6.67
C GLY A 25 5.93 1.75 7.11
N LEU A 26 5.80 0.92 8.15
CA LEU A 26 4.54 0.46 8.71
C LEU A 26 4.19 1.20 10.00
N GLY A 27 2.96 1.65 10.13
CA GLY A 27 2.45 2.27 11.34
C GLY A 27 2.19 1.24 12.44
N GLN A 28 2.35 1.64 13.70
CA GLN A 28 2.14 0.75 14.86
C GLN A 28 0.72 0.19 14.88
N GLU A 29 -0.30 1.01 14.59
CA GLU A 29 -1.70 0.58 14.59
C GLU A 29 -1.99 -0.51 13.55
N LEU A 30 -1.29 -0.48 12.40
CA LEU A 30 -1.38 -1.53 11.40
C LEU A 30 -0.79 -2.83 11.93
N LEU A 31 0.40 -2.76 12.54
CA LEU A 31 1.08 -3.92 13.11
C LEU A 31 0.29 -4.54 14.27
N ASP A 32 -0.32 -3.71 15.11
CA ASP A 32 -1.16 -4.17 16.22
C ASP A 32 -2.45 -4.85 15.69
N GLY A 33 -3.06 -4.28 14.64
CA GLY A 33 -4.24 -4.89 14.01
C GLY A 33 -3.93 -6.25 13.37
N ILE A 34 -2.78 -6.37 12.69
CA ILE A 34 -2.31 -7.65 12.16
C ILE A 34 -2.10 -8.65 13.31
N ARG A 35 -1.41 -8.28 14.38
CA ARG A 35 -1.16 -9.15 15.53
C ARG A 35 -2.44 -9.67 16.12
N GLN A 36 -3.41 -8.80 16.39
CA GLN A 36 -4.72 -9.18 16.94
C GLN A 36 -5.49 -10.17 16.04
N CYS A 37 -5.36 -10.03 14.74
CA CYS A 37 -5.94 -10.95 13.76
C CYS A 37 -5.27 -12.33 13.83
N LEU A 38 -3.93 -12.34 13.81
CA LEU A 38 -3.14 -13.58 13.86
C LEU A 38 -3.31 -14.33 15.15
N ASP A 39 -3.42 -13.64 16.29
CA ASP A 39 -3.66 -14.23 17.62
C ASP A 39 -5.00 -14.97 17.72
N LYS A 40 -5.97 -14.61 16.86
CA LYS A 40 -7.26 -15.31 16.74
C LYS A 40 -7.20 -16.52 15.78
N GLY A 41 -6.05 -16.78 15.18
CA GLY A 41 -5.90 -17.83 14.16
C GLY A 41 -6.43 -17.43 12.79
N GLU A 42 -6.62 -16.14 12.54
CA GLU A 42 -7.20 -15.58 11.33
C GLU A 42 -6.12 -15.06 10.38
N GLN A 43 -6.54 -14.58 9.20
CA GLN A 43 -5.66 -14.09 8.14
C GLN A 43 -5.81 -12.59 7.94
N ALA A 44 -4.67 -11.92 7.70
CA ALA A 44 -4.61 -10.51 7.40
C ALA A 44 -4.23 -10.27 5.93
N LEU A 45 -4.90 -9.34 5.26
CA LEU A 45 -4.53 -8.85 3.94
C LEU A 45 -3.95 -7.44 4.06
N ILE A 46 -2.74 -7.27 3.60
CA ILE A 46 -2.13 -5.95 3.48
C ILE A 46 -2.16 -5.55 2.01
N PHE A 47 -3.08 -4.67 1.74
CA PHE A 47 -3.33 -4.18 0.41
C PHE A 47 -2.45 -2.97 0.10
N LYS A 48 -1.64 -3.07 -0.95
CA LYS A 48 -0.90 -1.95 -1.50
C LYS A 48 -1.63 -1.40 -2.71
N ASN A 49 -2.13 -0.18 -2.59
CA ASN A 49 -2.77 0.49 -3.73
C ASN A 49 -1.69 0.84 -4.77
N ARG A 50 -1.48 -0.08 -5.73
CA ARG A 50 -0.47 0.07 -6.79
C ARG A 50 -1.08 0.74 -8.00
N ARG A 51 -1.17 2.07 -8.00
CA ARG A 51 -1.33 2.84 -9.23
C ARG A 51 -0.18 3.81 -9.37
N GLY A 52 0.81 3.40 -10.15
CA GLY A 52 1.94 4.23 -10.54
C GLY A 52 3.28 3.63 -10.11
N TYR A 53 4.03 3.12 -11.06
CA TYR A 53 5.38 2.56 -10.92
C TYR A 53 6.44 3.61 -10.54
N ALA A 54 6.00 4.82 -10.27
CA ALA A 54 6.88 5.94 -10.14
C ALA A 54 6.91 6.40 -8.69
N PRO A 55 8.02 6.21 -7.95
CA PRO A 55 8.11 6.66 -6.57
C PRO A 55 7.91 8.18 -6.50
N ALA A 56 6.86 8.61 -5.83
CA ALA A 56 6.65 10.01 -5.50
C ALA A 56 7.59 10.42 -4.36
N LEU A 57 8.01 11.68 -4.35
CA LEU A 57 8.73 12.25 -3.22
C LEU A 57 7.73 12.83 -2.23
N LEU A 58 7.71 12.30 -1.01
CA LEU A 58 6.81 12.70 0.05
C LEU A 58 7.58 13.10 1.31
N CYS A 59 7.11 14.11 2.02
CA CYS A 59 7.59 14.46 3.34
C CYS A 59 6.79 13.72 4.41
N HIS A 60 7.48 12.95 5.25
CA HIS A 60 6.82 12.20 6.32
C HIS A 60 6.28 13.10 7.43
N ASP A 61 6.87 14.28 7.64
CA ASP A 61 6.50 15.16 8.75
C ASP A 61 5.28 16.03 8.46
N CYS A 62 5.13 16.54 7.24
CA CYS A 62 4.02 17.44 6.89
C CYS A 62 3.07 16.91 5.81
N GLY A 63 3.42 15.79 5.15
CA GLY A 63 2.62 15.25 4.07
C GLY A 63 2.84 15.92 2.71
N PHE A 64 3.84 16.83 2.59
CA PHE A 64 4.19 17.44 1.31
C PHE A 64 4.40 16.36 0.23
N THR A 65 3.82 16.57 -0.94
CA THR A 65 4.05 15.75 -2.14
C THR A 65 4.59 16.61 -3.27
N ALA A 66 5.65 16.15 -3.91
CA ALA A 66 6.26 16.90 -5.00
C ALA A 66 5.36 16.93 -6.24
N MET A 67 4.72 18.07 -6.50
CA MET A 67 3.85 18.30 -7.66
C MET A 67 4.59 18.95 -8.80
N CYS A 68 4.11 18.72 -10.03
CA CYS A 68 4.59 19.38 -11.24
C CYS A 68 4.00 20.80 -11.34
N PRO A 69 4.82 21.86 -11.46
CA PRO A 69 4.31 23.22 -11.56
C PRO A 69 3.62 23.55 -12.89
N ARG A 70 3.68 22.63 -13.88
CA ARG A 70 3.10 22.87 -15.22
C ARG A 70 1.76 22.18 -15.45
N CYS A 71 1.48 21.10 -14.72
CA CYS A 71 0.28 20.29 -14.98
C CYS A 71 -0.31 19.64 -13.71
N ASP A 72 0.11 20.08 -12.52
CA ASP A 72 -0.39 19.65 -11.21
C ASP A 72 -0.41 18.13 -10.97
N ARG A 73 0.43 17.39 -11.71
CA ARG A 73 0.61 15.96 -11.50
C ARG A 73 1.78 15.69 -10.56
N THR A 74 1.70 14.61 -9.84
CA THR A 74 2.80 14.16 -8.98
C THR A 74 4.05 13.88 -9.80
N LEU A 75 5.18 14.40 -9.33
CA LEU A 75 6.49 14.14 -9.91
C LEU A 75 7.02 12.79 -9.44
N THR A 76 7.61 12.06 -10.37
CA THR A 76 8.30 10.81 -10.12
C THR A 76 9.75 11.04 -9.70
N LEU A 77 10.19 10.38 -8.64
CA LEU A 77 11.58 10.36 -8.23
C LEU A 77 12.36 9.29 -9.01
N HIS A 78 13.32 9.74 -9.80
CA HIS A 78 14.35 8.89 -10.41
C HIS A 78 15.57 8.82 -9.48
N ALA A 79 15.60 7.82 -8.59
CA ALA A 79 16.59 7.73 -7.51
C ALA A 79 18.04 7.71 -8.03
N GLY A 80 18.31 6.98 -9.11
CA GLY A 80 19.65 6.92 -9.73
C GLY A 80 20.12 8.25 -10.31
N GLN A 81 19.21 9.15 -10.67
CA GLN A 81 19.52 10.46 -11.25
C GLN A 81 19.35 11.60 -10.27
N LYS A 82 18.91 11.33 -9.02
CA LYS A 82 18.60 12.32 -7.98
C LYS A 82 17.71 13.48 -8.46
N ARG A 83 16.77 13.18 -9.38
CA ARG A 83 15.85 14.18 -9.96
C ARG A 83 14.41 13.72 -9.93
N LEU A 84 13.52 14.70 -9.97
CA LEU A 84 12.09 14.54 -10.10
C LEU A 84 11.67 14.82 -11.55
N MET A 85 10.82 13.97 -12.13
CA MET A 85 10.34 14.12 -13.49
C MET A 85 8.82 13.94 -13.57
N CYS A 86 8.19 14.78 -14.37
CA CYS A 86 6.79 14.62 -14.73
C CYS A 86 6.66 13.76 -15.99
N HIS A 87 6.07 12.59 -15.87
CA HIS A 87 5.85 11.70 -17.05
C HIS A 87 4.76 12.18 -18.01
N HIS A 88 4.02 13.24 -17.64
CA HIS A 88 3.02 13.82 -18.53
C HIS A 88 3.59 14.92 -19.43
N CYS A 89 4.28 15.90 -18.86
CA CYS A 89 4.77 17.07 -19.61
C CYS A 89 6.30 17.12 -19.75
N GLY A 90 7.02 16.12 -19.24
CA GLY A 90 8.48 16.05 -19.31
C GLY A 90 9.23 17.03 -18.40
N HIS A 91 8.53 17.85 -17.60
CA HIS A 91 9.19 18.78 -16.68
C HIS A 91 10.08 18.03 -15.70
N GLN A 92 11.29 18.55 -15.47
CA GLN A 92 12.28 17.96 -14.57
C GLN A 92 12.78 19.01 -13.59
N LYS A 93 13.03 18.57 -12.34
CA LYS A 93 13.72 19.37 -11.32
C LYS A 93 14.60 18.49 -10.44
N PRO A 94 15.67 19.02 -9.82
CA PRO A 94 16.48 18.24 -8.89
C PRO A 94 15.65 17.81 -7.68
N LYS A 95 16.04 16.68 -7.05
CA LYS A 95 15.47 16.29 -5.77
C LYS A 95 15.88 17.32 -4.72
N PRO A 96 14.94 17.94 -3.98
CA PRO A 96 15.28 18.84 -2.88
C PRO A 96 15.97 18.07 -1.74
N LEU A 97 16.88 18.73 -1.05
CA LEU A 97 17.57 18.17 0.12
C LEU A 97 16.69 18.18 1.36
N ALA A 98 15.83 19.19 1.48
CA ALA A 98 14.86 19.34 2.57
C ALA A 98 13.47 19.61 2.00
N CYS A 99 12.44 19.38 2.80
CA CYS A 99 11.06 19.64 2.42
C CYS A 99 10.85 21.13 2.15
N PRO A 100 10.30 21.51 0.99
CA PRO A 100 10.05 22.93 0.68
C PRO A 100 9.03 23.58 1.62
N ASP A 101 8.11 22.80 2.19
CA ASP A 101 7.01 23.31 3.01
C ASP A 101 7.40 23.44 4.49
N CYS A 102 8.12 22.46 5.07
CA CYS A 102 8.40 22.45 6.51
C CYS A 102 9.88 22.38 6.86
N GLY A 103 10.80 22.38 5.88
CA GLY A 103 12.24 22.31 6.11
C GLY A 103 12.77 20.95 6.58
N SER A 104 11.93 19.96 6.80
CA SER A 104 12.33 18.64 7.28
C SER A 104 13.21 17.90 6.28
N LEU A 105 14.15 17.12 6.80
CA LEU A 105 14.98 16.19 6.03
C LEU A 105 14.29 14.83 5.78
N SER A 106 13.10 14.61 6.34
CA SER A 106 12.31 13.37 6.21
C SER A 106 11.63 13.24 4.85
N LEU A 107 12.32 13.61 3.77
CA LEU A 107 11.87 13.41 2.39
C LEU A 107 12.17 11.99 1.93
N GLN A 108 11.12 11.22 1.75
CA GLN A 108 11.23 9.81 1.35
C GLN A 108 10.62 9.58 -0.03
N ALA A 109 11.25 8.67 -0.78
CA ALA A 109 10.62 8.12 -1.97
C ALA A 109 9.48 7.21 -1.51
N GLN A 110 8.24 7.60 -1.76
CA GLN A 110 7.12 6.72 -1.53
C GLN A 110 6.88 5.89 -2.80
N GLY A 111 6.94 4.59 -2.64
CA GLY A 111 6.86 3.62 -3.72
C GLY A 111 7.57 2.34 -3.30
N PHE A 112 7.38 1.91 -2.04
CA PHE A 112 7.79 0.57 -1.64
C PHE A 112 6.97 -0.43 -2.44
N GLY A 113 7.62 -1.22 -3.28
CA GLY A 113 6.98 -2.35 -3.94
C GLY A 113 6.40 -3.33 -2.91
N THR A 114 5.50 -4.18 -3.35
CA THR A 114 4.96 -5.29 -2.52
C THR A 114 6.07 -6.16 -1.95
N GLU A 115 7.22 -6.25 -2.61
CA GLU A 115 8.42 -6.97 -2.14
C GLU A 115 8.96 -6.44 -0.80
N ARG A 116 9.19 -5.12 -0.72
CA ARG A 116 9.67 -4.51 0.54
C ARG A 116 8.64 -4.58 1.65
N LEU A 117 7.36 -4.52 1.28
CA LEU A 117 6.28 -4.66 2.25
C LEU A 117 6.22 -6.10 2.79
N GLU A 118 6.36 -7.10 1.93
CA GLU A 118 6.49 -8.50 2.30
C GLU A 118 7.69 -8.72 3.21
N GLU A 119 8.87 -8.24 2.82
CA GLU A 119 10.10 -8.35 3.60
C GLU A 119 9.97 -7.70 4.98
N ALA A 120 9.39 -6.48 5.05
CA ALA A 120 9.16 -5.79 6.31
C ALA A 120 8.22 -6.56 7.25
N LEU A 121 7.14 -7.13 6.71
CA LEU A 121 6.19 -7.93 7.47
C LEU A 121 6.77 -9.27 7.90
N ALA A 122 7.51 -9.96 7.03
CA ALA A 122 8.21 -11.21 7.35
C ALA A 122 9.28 -10.99 8.45
N ASN A 123 9.99 -9.88 8.43
CA ASN A 123 10.94 -9.54 9.49
C ASN A 123 10.26 -9.21 10.83
N TYR A 124 9.07 -8.61 10.79
CA TYR A 124 8.33 -8.25 12.01
C TYR A 124 7.56 -9.44 12.60
N PHE A 125 7.11 -10.37 11.76
CA PHE A 125 6.38 -11.59 12.12
C PHE A 125 7.11 -12.85 11.59
N PRO A 126 8.30 -13.19 12.12
CA PRO A 126 9.16 -14.22 11.53
C PRO A 126 8.56 -15.64 11.53
N ASP A 127 7.66 -15.91 12.48
CA ASP A 127 7.02 -17.23 12.62
C ASP A 127 5.70 -17.35 11.84
N ILE A 128 5.30 -16.30 11.10
CA ILE A 128 4.04 -16.24 10.39
C ILE A 128 4.29 -16.27 8.88
N PRO A 129 3.61 -17.17 8.13
CA PRO A 129 3.72 -17.17 6.69
C PRO A 129 3.23 -15.84 6.11
N CYS A 130 4.11 -15.19 5.35
CA CYS A 130 3.82 -13.97 4.62
C CYS A 130 3.90 -14.27 3.11
N ILE A 131 2.79 -14.11 2.39
CA ILE A 131 2.68 -14.48 0.98
C ILE A 131 2.34 -13.26 0.14
N ARG A 132 3.18 -13.00 -0.87
CA ARG A 132 2.95 -11.92 -1.83
C ARG A 132 2.12 -12.38 -3.02
N VAL A 133 1.06 -11.64 -3.30
CA VAL A 133 0.15 -11.85 -4.42
C VAL A 133 0.07 -10.58 -5.26
N ASP A 134 0.84 -10.53 -6.33
CA ASP A 134 0.85 -9.43 -7.29
C ASP A 134 0.86 -9.91 -8.74
N GLY A 135 0.82 -8.97 -9.71
CA GLY A 135 0.79 -9.31 -11.13
C GLY A 135 2.02 -10.06 -11.65
N GLU A 136 3.14 -10.03 -10.92
CA GLU A 136 4.34 -10.80 -11.26
C GLU A 136 4.25 -12.22 -10.68
N SER A 137 3.87 -12.34 -9.41
CA SER A 137 3.75 -13.64 -8.73
C SER A 137 2.62 -14.50 -9.33
N THR A 138 1.61 -13.88 -9.94
CA THR A 138 0.42 -14.55 -10.49
C THR A 138 0.43 -14.76 -12.01
N ARG A 139 1.46 -14.33 -12.74
CA ARG A 139 1.56 -14.50 -14.21
C ARG A 139 1.55 -15.96 -14.67
N ARG A 140 1.89 -16.90 -13.80
CA ARG A 140 1.77 -18.33 -14.10
C ARG A 140 0.30 -18.77 -14.00
N ARG A 141 -0.14 -19.62 -14.91
CA ARG A 141 -1.48 -20.21 -14.90
C ARG A 141 -1.72 -20.85 -13.52
N ASN A 142 -2.78 -20.43 -12.82
CA ASN A 142 -3.13 -20.81 -11.44
C ASN A 142 -2.15 -20.34 -10.33
N GLY A 143 -1.26 -19.40 -10.61
CA GLY A 143 -0.28 -18.92 -9.61
C GLY A 143 -0.93 -18.35 -8.33
N LEU A 144 -2.08 -17.66 -8.47
CA LEU A 144 -2.81 -17.14 -7.31
C LEU A 144 -3.42 -18.25 -6.45
N GLU A 145 -4.10 -19.21 -7.07
CA GLU A 145 -4.73 -20.34 -6.35
C GLU A 145 -3.69 -21.19 -5.63
N GLN A 146 -2.55 -21.46 -6.27
CA GLN A 146 -1.43 -22.15 -5.63
C GLN A 146 -0.88 -21.41 -4.42
N GLN A 147 -0.74 -20.09 -4.50
CA GLN A 147 -0.26 -19.28 -3.38
C GLN A 147 -1.28 -19.23 -2.22
N LEU A 148 -2.57 -19.13 -2.53
CA LEU A 148 -3.62 -19.18 -1.51
C LEU A 148 -3.71 -20.58 -0.87
N GLN A 149 -3.49 -21.64 -1.63
CA GLN A 149 -3.42 -23.02 -1.11
C GLN A 149 -2.23 -23.23 -0.17
N LEU A 150 -1.08 -22.57 -0.43
CA LEU A 150 0.08 -22.60 0.48
C LEU A 150 -0.23 -22.01 1.85
N LEU A 151 -1.05 -20.96 1.90
CA LEU A 151 -1.50 -20.39 3.15
C LEU A 151 -2.51 -21.31 3.86
N GLY A 152 -3.39 -21.96 3.09
CA GLY A 152 -4.40 -22.89 3.61
C GLY A 152 -5.28 -22.28 4.68
N SER A 153 -5.53 -23.05 5.75
CA SER A 153 -6.33 -22.63 6.91
C SER A 153 -5.47 -22.15 8.10
N GLN A 154 -4.21 -21.83 7.87
CA GLN A 154 -3.32 -21.32 8.92
C GLN A 154 -3.41 -19.80 9.04
N PRO A 155 -3.13 -19.23 10.23
CA PRO A 155 -2.94 -17.79 10.37
C PRO A 155 -1.80 -17.34 9.47
N GLY A 156 -1.97 -16.18 8.83
CA GLY A 156 -0.96 -15.69 7.92
C GLY A 156 -1.26 -14.32 7.33
N ILE A 157 -0.30 -13.78 6.61
CA ILE A 157 -0.36 -12.46 6.02
C ILE A 157 -0.31 -12.58 4.51
N LEU A 158 -1.30 -12.01 3.85
CA LEU A 158 -1.31 -11.80 2.40
C LEU A 158 -0.88 -10.37 2.10
N VAL A 159 0.07 -10.20 1.21
CA VAL A 159 0.49 -8.88 0.70
C VAL A 159 0.12 -8.80 -0.76
N GLY A 160 -0.72 -7.84 -1.13
CA GLY A 160 -1.19 -7.82 -2.49
C GLY A 160 -1.60 -6.48 -3.05
N THR A 161 -1.92 -6.51 -4.34
CA THR A 161 -2.48 -5.39 -5.10
C THR A 161 -3.91 -5.72 -5.52
N GLN A 162 -4.50 -4.96 -6.42
CA GLN A 162 -5.88 -5.09 -6.92
C GLN A 162 -6.32 -6.51 -7.39
N ILE A 163 -5.40 -7.43 -7.56
CA ILE A 163 -5.70 -8.80 -8.01
C ILE A 163 -6.52 -9.54 -6.94
N LEU A 164 -6.25 -9.29 -5.65
CA LEU A 164 -6.98 -9.91 -4.54
C LEU A 164 -8.38 -9.35 -4.31
N ALA A 165 -8.70 -8.18 -4.89
CA ALA A 165 -9.99 -7.54 -4.72
C ALA A 165 -11.12 -8.18 -5.57
N LYS A 166 -10.83 -9.20 -6.39
CA LYS A 166 -11.81 -9.78 -7.31
C LYS A 166 -12.09 -11.25 -7.00
N GLY A 167 -13.18 -11.50 -6.27
CA GLY A 167 -13.90 -12.78 -6.33
C GLY A 167 -13.22 -14.00 -5.72
N HIS A 168 -12.28 -13.83 -4.78
CA HIS A 168 -11.70 -14.96 -4.06
C HIS A 168 -12.41 -15.16 -2.72
N ASP A 169 -12.77 -16.41 -2.42
CA ASP A 169 -13.30 -16.77 -1.12
C ASP A 169 -12.13 -16.96 -0.15
N LEU A 170 -12.02 -16.05 0.83
CA LEU A 170 -11.00 -16.06 1.87
C LEU A 170 -11.70 -16.08 3.24
N PRO A 171 -12.21 -17.23 3.67
CA PRO A 171 -13.10 -17.33 4.83
C PRO A 171 -12.43 -16.94 6.16
N LEU A 172 -11.11 -17.03 6.26
CA LEU A 172 -10.34 -16.64 7.44
C LEU A 172 -9.84 -15.20 7.40
N LEU A 173 -10.09 -14.47 6.32
CA LEU A 173 -9.68 -13.08 6.20
C LEU A 173 -10.58 -12.18 7.05
N SER A 174 -10.03 -11.64 8.13
CA SER A 174 -10.76 -10.77 9.07
C SER A 174 -10.17 -9.37 9.20
N PHE A 175 -8.95 -9.16 8.73
CA PHE A 175 -8.27 -7.87 8.78
C PHE A 175 -7.76 -7.46 7.40
N VAL A 176 -8.06 -6.23 7.00
CA VAL A 176 -7.53 -5.63 5.78
C VAL A 176 -6.85 -4.30 6.12
N GLY A 177 -5.54 -4.24 5.93
CA GLY A 177 -4.75 -3.02 6.03
C GLY A 177 -4.48 -2.44 4.64
N VAL A 178 -4.81 -1.17 4.42
CA VAL A 178 -4.49 -0.46 3.16
C VAL A 178 -3.32 0.48 3.42
N VAL A 179 -2.23 0.33 2.65
CA VAL A 179 -1.04 1.16 2.77
C VAL A 179 -0.77 1.93 1.48
N GLY A 180 -0.32 3.18 1.62
CA GLY A 180 -0.07 4.05 0.46
C GLY A 180 -1.34 4.62 -0.16
N ASP A 181 -2.31 4.92 0.66
CA ASP A 181 -3.63 5.40 0.26
C ASP A 181 -3.57 6.80 -0.37
N ASP A 182 -2.66 7.63 0.08
CA ASP A 182 -2.42 8.97 -0.47
C ASP A 182 -2.03 8.92 -1.96
N GLU A 183 -1.39 7.84 -2.42
CA GLU A 183 -1.07 7.65 -3.83
C GLU A 183 -2.34 7.52 -4.70
N GLY A 184 -3.42 6.99 -4.15
CA GLY A 184 -4.72 6.88 -4.83
C GLY A 184 -5.43 8.22 -4.94
N LEU A 185 -5.34 9.06 -3.92
CA LEU A 185 -5.92 10.40 -3.90
C LEU A 185 -5.20 11.37 -4.84
N PHE A 186 -3.88 11.21 -4.99
CA PHE A 186 -3.03 12.05 -5.85
C PHE A 186 -2.75 11.44 -7.24
N SER A 187 -3.49 10.41 -7.63
CA SER A 187 -3.37 9.82 -8.97
C SER A 187 -3.79 10.80 -10.06
N ALA A 188 -3.13 10.73 -11.20
CA ALA A 188 -3.51 11.47 -12.40
C ALA A 188 -4.87 11.07 -12.99
N ASP A 189 -5.49 10.00 -12.52
CA ASP A 189 -6.83 9.57 -12.88
C ASP A 189 -7.84 10.33 -12.01
N PHE A 190 -8.67 11.17 -12.63
CA PHE A 190 -9.70 11.95 -11.94
C PHE A 190 -10.75 11.09 -11.20
N ARG A 191 -10.84 9.79 -11.53
CA ARG A 191 -11.70 8.81 -10.84
C ARG A 191 -10.95 8.03 -9.74
N ALA A 192 -9.70 8.35 -9.44
CA ALA A 192 -8.94 7.61 -8.45
C ALA A 192 -9.57 7.64 -7.05
N PRO A 193 -10.08 8.78 -6.54
CA PRO A 193 -10.78 8.83 -5.26
C PRO A 193 -12.04 7.96 -5.24
N GLU A 194 -12.83 8.00 -6.33
CA GLU A 194 -14.05 7.19 -6.47
C GLU A 194 -13.73 5.69 -6.48
N LYS A 195 -12.71 5.29 -7.24
CA LYS A 195 -12.27 3.89 -7.32
C LYS A 195 -11.68 3.39 -6.00
N LEU A 196 -11.02 4.27 -5.24
CA LEU A 196 -10.55 3.95 -3.91
C LEU A 196 -11.71 3.74 -2.94
N ALA A 197 -12.70 4.64 -2.95
CA ALA A 197 -13.90 4.49 -2.15
C ALA A 197 -14.65 3.19 -2.48
N GLN A 198 -14.79 2.84 -3.76
CA GLN A 198 -15.41 1.57 -4.21
C GLN A 198 -14.63 0.32 -3.77
N LEU A 199 -13.32 0.44 -3.55
CA LEU A 199 -12.49 -0.65 -3.06
C LEU A 199 -12.65 -0.89 -1.55
N LEU A 200 -12.99 0.19 -0.80
CA LEU A 200 -13.11 0.18 0.66
C LEU A 200 -14.53 -0.16 1.15
N ILE A 201 -15.52 -0.18 0.26
CA ILE A 201 -16.94 -0.49 0.53
C ILE A 201 -17.30 -1.90 0.07
#